data_60c102919d5b789795d33d1ec9fbf007
#
_entry.id   60c102919d5b789795d33d1ec9fbf007
#
_cell.length_a   1.000
_cell.length_b   1.000
_cell.length_c   1.000
_cell.angle_alpha   90.00
_cell.angle_beta   90.00
_cell.angle_gamma   90.00
#
_symmetry.space_group_name_H-M   'P 1'
#
loop_
_entity.id
_entity.type
_entity.pdbx_description
1 polymer ?
#
loop_
_entity_poly.entity_id
_entity_poly.type
_entity_poly.pdbx_seq_one_letter_code
_entity_poly.pdbx_strand_id
1 'polypeptide(L)'
;LQPKCNSMTRAIVGMEALVRWNHPTRGCVQPSEFMPLLENTGLITRLDQYIWEAVCQTLQKWQASGSNLVPVSVNVSVVDIVNLDVPQIFSDLVEKYQLEPKLLLAEITETMLAENSSVVENAIQGLHRKGFSVMMDDFGSGYSSLNMLKDTNVDAIKLDMKLIDMNQQNRSK
;
A
#
# COMPACT_ATOMS: atom_id res chain seq x y z
N LEU A 1 0.39 -8.53 9.47
CA LEU A 1 -0.09 -8.78 8.11
C LEU A 1 -1.56 -9.16 8.13
N GLN A 2 -2.34 -8.62 7.20
CA GLN A 2 -3.75 -8.94 7.00
C GLN A 2 -3.94 -9.66 5.67
N PRO A 3 -4.54 -10.88 5.64
CA PRO A 3 -4.69 -11.63 4.39
C PRO A 3 -5.76 -11.02 3.49
N LYS A 4 -5.49 -11.04 2.18
CA LYS A 4 -6.43 -10.75 1.09
C LYS A 4 -6.84 -12.09 0.46
N CYS A 5 -8.13 -12.36 0.42
CA CYS A 5 -8.66 -13.64 -0.04
C CYS A 5 -9.47 -13.48 -1.33
N ASN A 6 -9.35 -14.43 -2.22
CA ASN A 6 -10.26 -14.54 -3.36
C ASN A 6 -11.66 -14.88 -2.86
N SER A 7 -12.67 -14.09 -3.24
CA SER A 7 -14.05 -14.23 -2.75
C SER A 7 -14.72 -15.55 -3.17
N MET A 8 -14.34 -16.09 -4.31
CA MET A 8 -14.89 -17.34 -4.87
C MET A 8 -14.19 -18.57 -4.31
N THR A 9 -12.86 -18.59 -4.35
CA THR A 9 -12.05 -19.77 -3.99
C THR A 9 -11.65 -19.81 -2.52
N ARG A 10 -11.76 -18.69 -1.79
CA ARG A 10 -11.28 -18.49 -0.42
C ARG A 10 -9.77 -18.62 -0.26
N ALA A 11 -9.04 -18.79 -1.34
CA ALA A 11 -7.58 -18.84 -1.31
C ALA A 11 -7.00 -17.47 -0.94
N ILE A 12 -5.91 -17.46 -0.17
CA ILE A 12 -5.14 -16.25 0.10
C ILE A 12 -4.39 -15.89 -1.19
N VAL A 13 -4.61 -14.68 -1.69
CA VAL A 13 -4.02 -14.16 -2.93
C VAL A 13 -3.02 -13.03 -2.69
N GLY A 14 -2.91 -12.56 -1.46
CA GLY A 14 -1.99 -11.51 -1.04
C GLY A 14 -2.14 -11.18 0.43
N MET A 15 -1.32 -10.28 0.91
CA MET A 15 -1.41 -9.74 2.26
C MET A 15 -1.19 -8.23 2.24
N GLU A 16 -1.65 -7.55 3.28
CA GLU A 16 -1.39 -6.13 3.53
C GLU A 16 -0.57 -5.97 4.80
N ALA A 17 0.48 -5.15 4.73
CA ALA A 17 1.29 -4.80 5.88
C ALA A 17 0.68 -3.60 6.60
N LEU A 18 0.18 -3.84 7.79
CA LEU A 18 -0.43 -2.82 8.63
C LEU A 18 0.43 -2.59 9.87
N VAL A 19 0.90 -1.37 10.05
CA VAL A 19 1.70 -1.00 11.23
C VAL A 19 0.87 -1.10 12.51
N ARG A 20 1.51 -1.55 13.59
CA ARG A 20 0.96 -1.57 14.95
C ARG A 20 2.06 -1.13 15.91
N TRP A 21 1.75 -0.17 16.76
CA TRP A 21 2.72 0.32 17.73
C TRP A 21 2.47 -0.32 19.09
N ASN A 22 3.32 -1.26 19.46
CA ASN A 22 3.29 -1.89 20.78
C ASN A 22 4.04 -1.00 21.77
N HIS A 23 3.30 -0.11 22.46
CA HIS A 23 3.86 0.81 23.42
C HIS A 23 4.05 0.10 24.78
N PRO A 24 5.20 0.28 25.49
CA PRO A 24 5.50 -0.47 26.71
C PRO A 24 4.46 -0.33 27.83
N THR A 25 3.80 0.83 27.93
CA THR A 25 2.84 1.13 29.01
C THR A 25 1.41 1.31 28.53
N ARG A 26 1.19 1.59 27.22
CA ARG A 26 -0.14 1.85 26.64
C ARG A 26 -0.70 0.65 25.86
N GLY A 27 0.07 -0.41 25.69
CA GLY A 27 -0.30 -1.54 24.86
C GLY A 27 -0.27 -1.22 23.37
N CYS A 28 -1.17 -1.81 22.59
CA CYS A 28 -1.23 -1.60 21.14
C CYS A 28 -1.90 -0.26 20.82
N VAL A 29 -1.11 0.72 20.40
CA VAL A 29 -1.58 2.05 19.97
C VAL A 29 -2.03 1.98 18.52
N GLN A 30 -3.17 2.59 18.22
CA GLN A 30 -3.74 2.58 16.87
C GLN A 30 -3.02 3.57 15.93
N PRO A 31 -2.91 3.25 14.63
CA PRO A 31 -2.28 4.14 13.65
C PRO A 31 -2.87 5.56 13.65
N SER A 32 -4.19 5.70 13.80
CA SER A 32 -4.87 7.00 13.85
C SER A 32 -4.38 7.93 14.96
N GLU A 33 -3.74 7.40 16.01
CA GLU A 33 -3.18 8.20 17.10
C GLU A 33 -1.77 8.74 16.81
N PHE A 34 -0.95 7.98 16.07
CA PHE A 34 0.46 8.34 15.89
C PHE A 34 0.84 8.72 14.45
N MET A 35 0.10 8.25 13.43
CA MET A 35 0.41 8.57 12.03
C MET A 35 0.42 10.07 11.75
N PRO A 36 -0.59 10.87 12.21
CA PRO A 36 -0.58 12.32 11.95
C PRO A 36 0.65 13.03 12.55
N LEU A 37 1.17 12.54 13.68
CA LEU A 37 2.39 13.10 14.28
C LEU A 37 3.62 12.79 13.41
N LEU A 38 3.73 11.57 12.89
CA LEU A 38 4.85 11.16 12.05
C LEU A 38 4.84 11.89 10.70
N GLU A 39 3.66 12.10 10.12
CA GLU A 39 3.49 12.89 8.90
C GLU A 39 3.92 14.34 9.12
N ASN A 40 3.40 14.99 10.15
CA ASN A 40 3.73 16.39 10.48
C ASN A 40 5.22 16.63 10.82
N THR A 41 5.90 15.61 11.32
CA THR A 41 7.32 15.67 11.68
C THR A 41 8.27 15.15 10.60
N GLY A 42 7.73 14.59 9.50
CA GLY A 42 8.50 13.95 8.43
C GLY A 42 9.11 12.60 8.83
N LEU A 43 8.77 12.09 10.02
CA LEU A 43 9.25 10.78 10.48
C LEU A 43 8.54 9.61 9.79
N ILE A 44 7.46 9.87 9.07
CA ILE A 44 6.70 8.86 8.34
C ILE A 44 7.60 8.08 7.35
N THR A 45 8.48 8.76 6.62
CA THR A 45 9.38 8.13 5.66
C THR A 45 10.32 7.11 6.28
N ARG A 46 10.74 7.34 7.54
CA ARG A 46 11.59 6.38 8.28
C ARG A 46 10.78 5.15 8.72
N LEU A 47 9.53 5.37 9.12
CA LEU A 47 8.63 4.27 9.48
C LEU A 47 8.31 3.42 8.25
N ASP A 48 7.97 4.06 7.14
CA ASP A 48 7.58 3.36 5.92
C ASP A 48 8.73 2.54 5.35
N GLN A 49 9.95 3.08 5.27
CA GLN A 49 11.14 2.33 4.90
C GLN A 49 11.41 1.13 5.83
N TYR A 50 11.22 1.31 7.15
CA TYR A 50 11.33 0.19 8.10
C TYR A 50 10.29 -0.90 7.82
N ILE A 51 9.05 -0.53 7.51
CA ILE A 51 7.97 -1.49 7.19
C ILE A 51 8.29 -2.21 5.88
N TRP A 52 8.72 -1.49 4.83
CA TRP A 52 9.10 -2.09 3.55
C TRP A 52 10.21 -3.12 3.71
N GLU A 53 11.24 -2.78 4.47
CA GLU A 53 12.33 -3.70 4.75
C GLU A 53 11.86 -4.90 5.59
N ALA A 54 11.03 -4.70 6.61
CA ALA A 54 10.49 -5.77 7.45
C ALA A 54 9.61 -6.75 6.65
N VAL A 55 8.87 -6.25 5.66
CA VAL A 55 8.10 -7.07 4.71
C VAL A 55 9.05 -7.92 3.86
N CYS A 56 10.08 -7.33 3.28
CA CYS A 56 11.07 -8.07 2.48
C CYS A 56 11.78 -9.14 3.30
N GLN A 57 12.16 -8.85 4.55
CA GLN A 57 12.73 -9.84 5.47
C GLN A 57 11.75 -10.99 5.74
N THR A 58 10.47 -10.69 5.88
CA THR A 58 9.44 -11.71 6.13
C THR A 58 9.24 -12.60 4.90
N LEU A 59 9.16 -12.01 3.71
CA LEU A 59 9.06 -12.74 2.46
C LEU A 59 10.27 -13.65 2.23
N GLN A 60 11.49 -13.16 2.51
CA GLN A 60 12.70 -13.97 2.42
C GLN A 60 12.67 -15.18 3.36
N LYS A 61 12.20 -15.00 4.61
CA LYS A 61 12.04 -16.12 5.57
C LYS A 61 11.04 -17.15 5.07
N TRP A 62 9.93 -16.71 4.48
CA TRP A 62 8.93 -17.61 3.89
C TRP A 62 9.49 -18.36 2.69
N GLN A 63 10.24 -17.67 1.83
CA GLN A 63 10.92 -18.30 0.69
C GLN A 63 11.89 -19.39 1.16
N ALA A 64 12.71 -19.08 2.16
CA ALA A 64 13.69 -20.03 2.72
C ALA A 64 13.02 -21.24 3.40
N SER A 65 11.81 -21.08 3.95
CA SER A 65 11.03 -22.19 4.55
C SER A 65 10.24 -23.02 3.53
N GLY A 66 10.30 -22.69 2.24
CA GLY A 66 9.51 -23.36 1.21
C GLY A 66 8.01 -23.07 1.26
N SER A 67 7.61 -22.01 1.96
CA SER A 67 6.21 -21.59 2.02
C SER A 67 5.74 -21.03 0.68
N ASN A 68 4.44 -21.20 0.39
CA ASN A 68 3.83 -20.52 -0.76
C ASN A 68 3.90 -19.00 -0.57
N LEU A 69 4.61 -18.33 -1.44
CA LEU A 69 4.71 -16.87 -1.42
C LEU A 69 3.47 -16.24 -2.03
N VAL A 70 2.95 -15.24 -1.35
CA VAL A 70 1.91 -14.34 -1.88
C VAL A 70 2.43 -12.91 -1.83
N PRO A 71 1.98 -12.04 -2.74
CA PRO A 71 2.36 -10.63 -2.71
C PRO A 71 1.96 -9.97 -1.39
N VAL A 72 2.81 -9.06 -0.91
CA VAL A 72 2.52 -8.23 0.26
C VAL A 72 2.51 -6.76 -0.16
N SER A 73 1.42 -6.07 0.10
CA SER A 73 1.32 -4.65 -0.15
C SER A 73 1.75 -3.84 1.07
N VAL A 74 2.37 -2.71 0.79
CA VAL A 74 2.86 -1.73 1.76
C VAL A 74 2.36 -0.35 1.39
N ASN A 75 2.00 0.45 2.38
CA ASN A 75 1.61 1.84 2.16
C ASN A 75 2.81 2.67 1.72
N VAL A 76 2.55 3.60 0.82
CA VAL A 76 3.48 4.63 0.35
C VAL A 76 2.78 5.98 0.50
N SER A 77 3.38 6.89 1.26
CA SER A 77 2.82 8.21 1.50
C SER A 77 3.23 9.21 0.41
N VAL A 78 2.50 10.33 0.30
CA VAL A 78 2.94 11.43 -0.58
C VAL A 78 4.29 12.00 -0.14
N VAL A 79 4.55 11.98 1.16
CA VAL A 79 5.84 12.46 1.74
C VAL A 79 7.00 11.57 1.28
N ASP A 80 6.77 10.27 1.14
CA ASP A 80 7.77 9.35 0.59
C ASP A 80 8.04 9.66 -0.88
N ILE A 81 6.99 9.80 -1.69
CA ILE A 81 7.13 10.05 -3.13
C ILE A 81 7.85 11.37 -3.41
N VAL A 82 7.63 12.39 -2.58
CA VAL A 82 8.26 13.70 -2.76
C VAL A 82 9.73 13.71 -2.29
N ASN A 83 10.05 12.97 -1.23
CA ASN A 83 11.38 13.05 -0.59
C ASN A 83 12.32 11.90 -0.94
N LEU A 84 11.80 10.79 -1.50
CA LEU A 84 12.55 9.57 -1.74
C LEU A 84 12.39 9.10 -3.20
N ASP A 85 13.40 8.40 -3.71
CA ASP A 85 13.25 7.59 -4.93
C ASP A 85 12.65 6.23 -4.56
N VAL A 86 11.33 6.20 -4.33
CA VAL A 86 10.60 4.99 -3.92
C VAL A 86 10.84 3.81 -4.88
N PRO A 87 10.79 4.00 -6.22
CA PRO A 87 11.12 2.93 -7.17
C PRO A 87 12.52 2.35 -6.97
N GLN A 88 13.52 3.19 -6.70
CA GLN A 88 14.88 2.72 -6.47
C GLN A 88 15.01 1.99 -5.13
N ILE A 89 14.42 2.52 -4.06
CA ILE A 89 14.43 1.87 -2.74
C ILE A 89 13.78 0.49 -2.80
N PHE A 90 12.63 0.35 -3.48
CA PHE A 90 11.99 -0.95 -3.67
C PHE A 90 12.89 -1.92 -4.44
N SER A 91 13.56 -1.43 -5.50
CA SER A 91 14.50 -2.23 -6.28
C SER A 91 15.66 -2.75 -5.42
N ASP A 92 16.26 -1.85 -4.63
CA ASP A 92 17.38 -2.19 -3.74
C ASP A 92 16.96 -3.21 -2.66
N LEU A 93 15.74 -3.08 -2.13
CA LEU A 93 15.19 -4.01 -1.14
C LEU A 93 14.97 -5.40 -1.73
N VAL A 94 14.31 -5.53 -2.88
CA VAL A 94 14.05 -6.85 -3.46
C VAL A 94 15.34 -7.52 -3.93
N GLU A 95 16.32 -6.75 -4.42
CA GLU A 95 17.65 -7.26 -4.75
C GLU A 95 18.38 -7.75 -3.50
N LYS A 96 18.42 -6.95 -2.43
CA LYS A 96 19.05 -7.29 -1.14
C LYS A 96 18.50 -8.58 -0.55
N TYR A 97 17.20 -8.82 -0.65
CA TYR A 97 16.51 -9.97 -0.09
C TYR A 97 16.24 -11.09 -1.11
N GLN A 98 16.76 -10.95 -2.33
CA GLN A 98 16.63 -11.93 -3.44
C GLN A 98 15.18 -12.33 -3.71
N LEU A 99 14.30 -11.33 -3.79
CA LEU A 99 12.87 -11.47 -4.03
C LEU A 99 12.51 -11.05 -5.46
N GLU A 100 11.41 -11.59 -5.98
CA GLU A 100 10.84 -11.09 -7.22
C GLU A 100 10.07 -9.77 -6.94
N PRO A 101 10.21 -8.73 -7.81
CA PRO A 101 9.51 -7.45 -7.61
C PRO A 101 8.01 -7.59 -7.40
N LYS A 102 7.35 -8.53 -8.07
CA LYS A 102 5.91 -8.79 -7.95
C LYS A 102 5.44 -9.20 -6.54
N LEU A 103 6.37 -9.53 -5.62
CA LEU A 103 6.04 -9.90 -4.24
C LEU A 103 5.88 -8.67 -3.32
N LEU A 104 6.34 -7.49 -3.75
CA LEU A 104 6.19 -6.25 -3.01
C LEU A 104 5.32 -5.30 -3.83
N LEU A 105 4.16 -4.89 -3.28
CA LEU A 105 3.22 -3.98 -3.94
C LEU A 105 3.19 -2.64 -3.21
N ALA A 106 3.13 -1.55 -3.96
CA ALA A 106 2.89 -0.22 -3.39
C ALA A 106 1.37 0.04 -3.28
N GLU A 107 0.90 0.47 -2.12
CA GLU A 107 -0.46 1.01 -1.94
C GLU A 107 -0.40 2.53 -1.84
N ILE A 108 -1.16 3.23 -2.68
CA ILE A 108 -1.32 4.68 -2.71
C ILE A 108 -2.79 5.03 -2.53
N THR A 109 -3.11 6.13 -1.87
CA THR A 109 -4.51 6.53 -1.69
C THR A 109 -5.04 7.32 -2.89
N GLU A 110 -6.37 7.29 -3.08
CA GLU A 110 -7.07 8.11 -4.08
C GLU A 110 -6.75 9.60 -3.92
N THR A 111 -6.73 10.10 -2.68
CA THR A 111 -6.45 11.50 -2.37
C THR A 111 -5.05 11.94 -2.83
N MET A 112 -4.05 11.08 -2.68
CA MET A 112 -2.69 11.37 -3.14
C MET A 112 -2.65 11.66 -4.64
N LEU A 113 -3.36 10.88 -5.44
CA LEU A 113 -3.47 11.03 -6.87
C LEU A 113 -4.22 12.30 -7.24
N ALA A 114 -5.33 12.60 -6.57
CA ALA A 114 -6.13 13.79 -6.82
C ALA A 114 -5.38 15.09 -6.56
N GLU A 115 -4.56 15.13 -5.51
CA GLU A 115 -3.88 16.35 -5.07
C GLU A 115 -2.47 16.53 -5.68
N ASN A 116 -1.81 15.42 -6.07
CA ASN A 116 -0.40 15.40 -6.49
C ASN A 116 -0.19 14.58 -7.78
N SER A 117 -1.12 14.64 -8.74
CA SER A 117 -1.22 13.71 -9.87
C SER A 117 0.11 13.49 -10.61
N SER A 118 0.79 14.55 -11.04
CA SER A 118 2.00 14.41 -11.86
C SER A 118 3.17 13.73 -11.13
N VAL A 119 3.35 14.02 -9.84
CA VAL A 119 4.44 13.45 -9.04
C VAL A 119 4.14 11.99 -8.73
N VAL A 120 2.91 11.68 -8.36
CA VAL A 120 2.44 10.32 -8.06
C VAL A 120 2.45 9.45 -9.31
N GLU A 121 1.97 9.97 -10.46
CA GLU A 121 2.03 9.26 -11.74
C GLU A 121 3.44 8.89 -12.18
N ASN A 122 4.40 9.82 -12.01
CA ASN A 122 5.81 9.55 -12.29
C ASN A 122 6.37 8.42 -11.39
N ALA A 123 6.00 8.40 -10.12
CA ALA A 123 6.39 7.34 -9.20
C ALA A 123 5.77 5.99 -9.60
N ILE A 124 4.48 5.95 -9.96
CA ILE A 124 3.80 4.75 -10.47
C ILE A 124 4.52 4.21 -11.71
N GLN A 125 4.80 5.07 -12.69
CA GLN A 125 5.53 4.68 -13.89
C GLN A 125 6.94 4.17 -13.56
N GLY A 126 7.61 4.77 -12.56
CA GLY A 126 8.90 4.32 -12.06
C GLY A 126 8.85 2.91 -11.47
N LEU A 127 7.84 2.64 -10.64
CA LEU A 127 7.58 1.33 -10.05
C LEU A 127 7.29 0.28 -11.13
N HIS A 128 6.41 0.58 -12.08
CA HIS A 128 6.11 -0.33 -13.19
C HIS A 128 7.33 -0.67 -14.05
N ARG A 129 8.18 0.33 -14.38
CA ARG A 129 9.42 0.07 -15.12
C ARG A 129 10.37 -0.89 -14.42
N LYS A 130 10.27 -0.98 -13.09
CA LYS A 130 11.06 -1.90 -12.25
C LYS A 130 10.33 -3.22 -11.93
N GLY A 131 9.12 -3.42 -12.47
CA GLY A 131 8.33 -4.65 -12.33
C GLY A 131 7.49 -4.74 -11.06
N PHE A 132 7.31 -3.63 -10.34
CA PHE A 132 6.41 -3.57 -9.18
C PHE A 132 4.98 -3.26 -9.61
N SER A 133 4.02 -3.80 -8.87
CA SER A 133 2.61 -3.46 -9.03
C SER A 133 2.19 -2.37 -8.05
N VAL A 134 1.22 -1.56 -8.47
CA VAL A 134 0.66 -0.47 -7.68
C VAL A 134 -0.84 -0.68 -7.47
N MET A 135 -1.29 -0.53 -6.24
CA MET A 135 -2.70 -0.62 -5.84
C MET A 135 -3.20 0.74 -5.36
N MET A 136 -4.38 1.14 -5.82
CA MET A 136 -5.07 2.31 -5.27
C MET A 136 -5.92 1.89 -4.09
N ASP A 137 -5.74 2.55 -2.95
CA ASP A 137 -6.51 2.35 -1.73
C ASP A 137 -7.56 3.46 -1.52
N ASP A 138 -8.56 3.17 -0.70
CA ASP A 138 -9.64 4.07 -0.28
C ASP A 138 -10.46 4.66 -1.43
N PHE A 139 -10.56 3.94 -2.58
CA PHE A 139 -11.32 4.43 -3.72
C PHE A 139 -12.80 4.58 -3.39
N GLY A 140 -13.33 5.78 -3.61
CA GLY A 140 -14.72 6.12 -3.32
C GLY A 140 -14.91 6.84 -1.99
N SER A 141 -13.84 7.20 -1.30
CA SER A 141 -13.91 7.90 -0.01
C SER A 141 -14.24 9.40 -0.14
N GLY A 142 -14.08 10.02 -1.32
CA GLY A 142 -14.37 11.46 -1.42
C GLY A 142 -14.33 12.11 -2.80
N TYR A 143 -13.31 11.92 -3.59
CA TYR A 143 -13.09 12.67 -4.84
C TYR A 143 -13.31 11.85 -6.11
N SER A 144 -13.91 10.68 -6.01
CA SER A 144 -14.01 9.70 -7.09
C SER A 144 -14.69 10.24 -8.31
N SER A 145 -13.90 10.66 -9.30
CA SER A 145 -14.38 10.66 -10.66
C SER A 145 -13.92 9.38 -11.34
N LEU A 146 -14.85 8.59 -11.88
CA LEU A 146 -14.54 7.45 -12.76
C LEU A 146 -13.61 7.85 -13.93
N ASN A 147 -13.53 9.16 -14.23
CA ASN A 147 -12.60 9.70 -15.22
C ASN A 147 -11.14 9.60 -14.74
N MET A 148 -10.86 9.77 -13.44
CA MET A 148 -9.51 9.64 -12.91
C MET A 148 -8.97 8.21 -13.09
N LEU A 149 -9.82 7.19 -12.97
CA LEU A 149 -9.42 5.79 -13.20
C LEU A 149 -9.02 5.48 -14.64
N LYS A 150 -9.55 6.22 -15.64
CA LYS A 150 -9.18 5.99 -17.04
C LYS A 150 -7.75 6.42 -17.35
N ASP A 151 -7.29 7.43 -16.64
CA ASP A 151 -5.99 8.06 -16.87
C ASP A 151 -4.91 7.51 -15.92
N THR A 152 -5.34 6.80 -14.85
CA THR A 152 -4.41 6.27 -13.84
C THR A 152 -4.06 4.81 -14.13
N ASN A 153 -2.79 4.54 -14.30
CA ASN A 153 -2.28 3.19 -14.56
C ASN A 153 -1.97 2.47 -13.22
N VAL A 154 -3.01 1.97 -12.54
CA VAL A 154 -2.87 1.11 -11.36
C VAL A 154 -3.32 -0.31 -11.66
N ASP A 155 -2.72 -1.31 -11.00
CA ASP A 155 -2.96 -2.73 -11.26
C ASP A 155 -4.17 -3.26 -10.51
N ALA A 156 -4.54 -2.63 -9.39
CA ALA A 156 -5.67 -3.02 -8.55
C ALA A 156 -6.25 -1.82 -7.81
N ILE A 157 -7.50 -1.96 -7.36
CA ILE A 157 -8.23 -0.94 -6.62
C ILE A 157 -8.86 -1.59 -5.39
N LYS A 158 -8.70 -0.97 -4.21
CA LYS A 158 -9.45 -1.28 -3.00
C LYS A 158 -10.61 -0.30 -2.86
N LEU A 159 -11.82 -0.82 -2.85
CA LEU A 159 -13.02 0.00 -2.67
C LEU A 159 -13.21 0.32 -1.20
N ASP A 160 -13.43 1.59 -0.88
CA ASP A 160 -13.87 2.00 0.46
C ASP A 160 -15.30 1.49 0.71
N MET A 161 -15.56 0.99 1.91
CA MET A 161 -16.89 0.52 2.34
C MET A 161 -17.95 1.61 2.22
N LYS A 162 -17.60 2.89 2.39
CA LYS A 162 -18.52 4.02 2.22
C LYS A 162 -19.17 4.05 0.83
N LEU A 163 -18.43 3.68 -0.21
CA LEU A 163 -18.95 3.59 -1.57
C LEU A 163 -20.07 2.54 -1.70
N ILE A 164 -19.93 1.43 -0.97
CA ILE A 164 -20.89 0.33 -0.98
C ILE A 164 -22.15 0.71 -0.20
N ASP A 165 -22.00 1.38 0.94
CA ASP A 165 -23.12 1.79 1.81
C ASP A 165 -23.98 2.88 1.16
N MET A 166 -23.42 3.83 0.42
CA MET A 166 -24.16 4.85 -0.32
C MET A 166 -25.08 4.22 -1.39
N ASN A 167 -24.70 3.12 -2.00
CA ASN A 167 -25.55 2.42 -2.98
C ASN A 167 -26.72 1.66 -2.35
N GLN A 168 -26.64 1.25 -1.09
CA GLN A 168 -27.75 0.60 -0.37
C GLN A 168 -28.83 1.62 0.02
N GLN A 169 -28.47 2.83 0.41
CA GLN A 169 -29.45 3.89 0.73
C GLN A 169 -30.22 4.39 -0.50
N ASN A 170 -29.63 4.35 -1.68
CA ASN A 170 -30.29 4.73 -2.94
C ASN A 170 -31.21 3.64 -3.52
N ARG A 171 -31.13 2.40 -3.07
CA ARG A 171 -32.02 1.30 -3.48
C ARG A 171 -33.29 1.18 -2.64
N SER A 172 -33.38 1.93 -1.54
CA SER A 172 -34.52 1.92 -0.60
C SER A 172 -35.46 3.12 -0.79
N LYS A 173 -35.35 3.84 -1.89
CA LYS A 173 -36.30 4.85 -2.38
C LYS A 173 -36.85 4.41 -3.74
#